data_6e02aaa4b15d85ad85de96faaf85006d
#
_entry.id   6e02aaa4b15d85ad85de96faaf85006d
#
_cell.length_a   1.000
_cell.length_b   1.000
_cell.length_c   1.000
_cell.angle_alpha   90.00
_cell.angle_beta   90.00
_cell.angle_gamma   90.00
#
_symmetry.space_group_name_H-M   'P 1'
#
loop_
_entity.id
_entity.type
_entity.pdbx_description
1 polymer ?
#
loop_
_entity_poly.entity_id
_entity_poly.type
_entity_poly.pdbx_seq_one_letter_code
_entity_poly.pdbx_strand_id
1 'polypeptide(L)'
;FFLDTMDSYRLASQFDEAAQQEGLVKVIQTLHERFPGIRLIMNRGFEIAPRVKGQIEMVAAESLYRSWNAGANRYEEVSATDRQWLLTQLRTIQTRDGIPALVVDYVPPHNKALARETAQRIRAEGFTPWVTDSNVHTVGIGAVELVPRRILVIYNGEESPALNYSNAHRYLQMPLNHMGYVVDYANVLEPLPAGIYQDRYAGIITYFSGGVPKRRTRELSQWLQARRAEEIPIAIVGDFGLLPDKSWGSSFGLQATDINPTPPLRLKALRPHIGFEIAPQTADKDDSLVLIVGPYASQAEPLVELSDQKGRTFVGGAWMPWGGFILDPYVLTELPGADQTRWVIDPFAFLQKAL
;
A
#
# COMPACT_ATOMS: atom_id res chain seq x y z
N PHE A 1 26.20 6.55 -0.89
CA PHE A 1 26.52 5.13 -0.74
C PHE A 1 26.48 4.74 0.73
N PHE A 2 26.13 3.49 1.02
CA PHE A 2 26.02 2.94 2.37
C PHE A 2 27.20 1.99 2.60
N LEU A 3 28.01 2.27 3.63
CA LEU A 3 29.12 1.43 4.04
C LEU A 3 28.63 0.59 5.24
N ASP A 4 28.33 -0.67 4.96
CA ASP A 4 27.73 -1.54 5.96
C ASP A 4 28.76 -2.18 6.90
N THR A 5 28.33 -2.45 8.13
CA THR A 5 29.03 -3.25 9.15
C THR A 5 30.47 -2.77 9.42
N MET A 6 30.66 -1.46 9.62
CA MET A 6 31.97 -0.85 9.79
C MET A 6 32.66 -1.19 11.13
N ASP A 7 32.07 -2.04 11.94
CA ASP A 7 32.61 -2.62 13.18
C ASP A 7 32.89 -4.14 13.07
N SER A 8 32.79 -4.73 11.86
CA SER A 8 33.02 -6.16 11.62
C SER A 8 34.40 -6.66 11.97
N TYR A 9 35.42 -5.77 12.00
CA TYR A 9 36.76 -6.12 12.44
C TYR A 9 36.82 -6.71 13.86
N ARG A 10 35.84 -6.40 14.70
CA ARG A 10 35.71 -6.98 16.06
C ARG A 10 35.42 -8.47 16.05
N LEU A 11 34.91 -9.00 14.94
CA LEU A 11 34.66 -10.43 14.76
C LEU A 11 35.94 -11.21 14.40
N ALA A 12 36.99 -10.50 14.01
CA ALA A 12 38.24 -11.05 13.52
C ALA A 12 39.35 -10.92 14.63
N SER A 13 39.13 -11.56 15.78
CA SER A 13 39.98 -11.44 16.96
C SER A 13 41.46 -11.81 16.78
N GLN A 14 41.80 -12.40 15.65
CA GLN A 14 43.20 -12.78 15.29
C GLN A 14 44.00 -11.62 14.69
N PHE A 15 43.37 -10.47 14.41
CA PHE A 15 44.03 -9.31 13.78
C PHE A 15 44.12 -8.15 14.77
N ASP A 16 45.13 -7.31 14.55
CA ASP A 16 45.26 -6.04 15.29
C ASP A 16 44.08 -5.11 14.97
N GLU A 17 43.26 -4.83 15.96
CA GLU A 17 42.08 -3.98 15.85
C GLU A 17 42.45 -2.57 15.39
N ALA A 18 43.54 -1.99 15.87
CA ALA A 18 43.99 -0.66 15.49
C ALA A 18 44.38 -0.60 14.00
N ALA A 19 45.05 -1.64 13.51
CA ALA A 19 45.40 -1.74 12.09
C ALA A 19 44.16 -1.90 11.19
N GLN A 20 43.14 -2.65 11.67
CA GLN A 20 41.88 -2.78 10.94
C GLN A 20 41.11 -1.45 10.87
N GLN A 21 41.03 -0.73 11.97
CA GLN A 21 40.41 0.61 12.00
C GLN A 21 41.15 1.58 11.08
N GLU A 22 42.47 1.56 11.05
CA GLU A 22 43.28 2.37 10.14
C GLU A 22 42.98 2.03 8.67
N GLY A 23 42.88 0.74 8.37
CA GLY A 23 42.49 0.24 7.06
C GLY A 23 41.13 0.79 6.58
N LEU A 24 40.11 0.76 7.46
CA LEU A 24 38.78 1.29 7.15
C LEU A 24 38.78 2.81 6.94
N VAL A 25 39.50 3.55 7.74
CA VAL A 25 39.72 5.00 7.53
C VAL A 25 40.33 5.27 6.17
N LYS A 26 41.37 4.52 5.81
CA LYS A 26 42.04 4.66 4.51
C LYS A 26 41.11 4.30 3.33
N VAL A 27 40.23 3.33 3.48
CA VAL A 27 39.20 3.00 2.46
C VAL A 27 38.28 4.21 2.21
N ILE A 28 37.78 4.83 3.28
CA ILE A 28 36.89 6.01 3.17
C ILE A 28 37.63 7.18 2.49
N GLN A 29 38.86 7.44 2.90
CA GLN A 29 39.69 8.49 2.29
C GLN A 29 39.93 8.24 0.81
N THR A 30 40.29 7.01 0.44
CA THR A 30 40.51 6.60 -0.96
C THR A 30 39.25 6.74 -1.80
N LEU A 31 38.07 6.42 -1.24
CA LEU A 31 36.80 6.63 -1.94
C LEU A 31 36.58 8.12 -2.26
N HIS A 32 36.83 9.01 -1.32
CA HIS A 32 36.72 10.46 -1.56
C HIS A 32 37.73 10.99 -2.57
N GLU A 33 38.96 10.49 -2.51
CA GLU A 33 40.02 10.88 -3.49
C GLU A 33 39.63 10.44 -4.89
N ARG A 34 39.13 9.22 -5.07
CA ARG A 34 38.78 8.66 -6.37
C ARG A 34 37.45 9.15 -6.94
N PHE A 35 36.53 9.50 -6.07
CA PHE A 35 35.17 9.91 -6.43
C PHE A 35 34.81 11.22 -5.72
N PRO A 36 35.33 12.37 -6.20
CA PRO A 36 35.02 13.66 -5.61
C PRO A 36 33.52 13.92 -5.57
N GLY A 37 33.00 14.30 -4.41
CA GLY A 37 31.57 14.54 -4.20
C GLY A 37 30.75 13.29 -3.82
N ILE A 38 31.39 12.13 -3.63
CA ILE A 38 30.71 10.96 -3.09
C ILE A 38 30.09 11.25 -1.73
N ARG A 39 28.85 10.82 -1.52
CA ARG A 39 28.16 10.91 -0.23
C ARG A 39 28.11 9.53 0.41
N LEU A 40 28.65 9.43 1.62
CA LEU A 40 28.82 8.17 2.35
C LEU A 40 28.01 8.21 3.65
N ILE A 41 27.25 7.14 3.91
CA ILE A 41 26.65 6.84 5.19
C ILE A 41 27.37 5.59 5.73
N MET A 42 27.81 5.64 6.97
CA MET A 42 28.57 4.55 7.60
C MET A 42 27.69 3.87 8.63
N ASN A 43 27.47 2.55 8.51
CA ASN A 43 26.73 1.77 9.50
C ASN A 43 27.64 1.30 10.61
N ARG A 44 27.39 1.78 11.84
CA ARG A 44 28.25 1.61 13.03
C ARG A 44 29.65 2.19 12.85
N GLY A 45 30.70 1.54 13.39
CA GLY A 45 32.06 2.06 13.33
C GLY A 45 32.25 3.33 14.15
N PHE A 46 31.63 3.42 15.33
CA PHE A 46 31.63 4.63 16.18
C PHE A 46 33.04 5.10 16.54
N GLU A 47 34.02 4.19 16.62
CA GLU A 47 35.39 4.47 16.97
C GLU A 47 36.14 5.18 15.84
N ILE A 48 35.79 4.88 14.59
CA ILE A 48 36.47 5.45 13.44
C ILE A 48 35.76 6.69 12.90
N ALA A 49 34.48 6.87 13.20
CA ALA A 49 33.65 7.97 12.71
C ALA A 49 34.29 9.37 12.96
N PRO A 50 34.83 9.70 14.13
CA PRO A 50 35.49 10.98 14.36
C PRO A 50 36.69 11.24 13.45
N ARG A 51 37.37 10.18 13.03
CA ARG A 51 38.59 10.25 12.19
C ARG A 51 38.28 10.53 10.72
N VAL A 52 37.05 10.26 10.31
CA VAL A 52 36.54 10.50 8.95
C VAL A 52 35.46 11.58 8.90
N LYS A 53 35.36 12.38 9.94
CA LYS A 53 34.44 13.52 10.01
C LYS A 53 34.67 14.43 8.80
N GLY A 54 33.55 14.81 8.12
CA GLY A 54 33.60 15.60 6.89
C GLY A 54 33.76 14.77 5.60
N GLN A 55 34.02 13.46 5.74
CA GLN A 55 34.02 12.50 4.62
C GLN A 55 32.81 11.58 4.64
N ILE A 56 32.03 11.62 5.71
CA ILE A 56 30.75 10.91 5.85
C ILE A 56 29.63 11.92 6.14
N GLU A 57 28.45 11.65 5.62
CA GLU A 57 27.27 12.45 5.85
C GLU A 57 26.62 12.15 7.20
N MET A 58 26.57 10.87 7.55
CA MET A 58 25.88 10.36 8.75
C MET A 58 26.52 9.06 9.22
N VAL A 59 26.32 8.77 10.50
CA VAL A 59 26.50 7.42 11.05
C VAL A 59 25.13 6.77 11.19
N ALA A 60 24.95 5.63 10.57
CA ALA A 60 23.78 4.79 10.76
C ALA A 60 24.00 3.77 11.86
N ALA A 61 22.93 3.35 12.49
CA ALA A 61 22.94 2.22 13.42
C ALA A 61 21.59 1.52 13.45
N GLU A 62 21.62 0.24 13.75
CA GLU A 62 20.45 -0.64 13.88
C GLU A 62 20.64 -1.60 15.04
N SER A 63 19.62 -1.87 15.89
CA SER A 63 18.31 -1.21 15.92
C SER A 63 18.15 -0.53 17.29
N LEU A 64 17.32 0.52 17.37
CA LEU A 64 17.16 1.28 18.61
C LEU A 64 15.93 0.84 19.43
N TYR A 65 14.78 0.67 18.80
CA TYR A 65 13.52 0.31 19.45
C TYR A 65 12.96 -1.01 18.97
N ARG A 66 13.05 -1.29 17.67
CA ARG A 66 12.47 -2.47 17.02
C ARG A 66 13.49 -3.15 16.13
N SER A 67 13.67 -4.45 16.34
CA SER A 67 14.67 -5.24 15.63
C SER A 67 14.05 -6.47 14.97
N TRP A 68 14.81 -7.06 14.06
CA TRP A 68 14.54 -8.36 13.50
C TRP A 68 15.47 -9.41 14.11
N ASN A 69 14.90 -10.43 14.75
CA ASN A 69 15.66 -11.57 15.26
C ASN A 69 15.63 -12.69 14.20
N ALA A 70 16.72 -12.79 13.43
CA ALA A 70 16.84 -13.79 12.37
C ALA A 70 16.82 -15.23 12.91
N GLY A 71 17.38 -15.48 14.10
CA GLY A 71 17.39 -16.81 14.73
C GLY A 71 16.00 -17.28 15.17
N ALA A 72 15.17 -16.35 15.63
CA ALA A 72 13.80 -16.62 16.06
C ALA A 72 12.76 -16.33 14.94
N ASN A 73 13.19 -15.79 13.79
CA ASN A 73 12.35 -15.42 12.65
C ASN A 73 11.17 -14.54 13.06
N ARG A 74 11.43 -13.48 13.83
CA ARG A 74 10.39 -12.58 14.34
C ARG A 74 10.91 -11.16 14.59
N TYR A 75 9.96 -10.21 14.53
CA TYR A 75 10.17 -8.83 14.98
C TYR A 75 10.04 -8.77 16.50
N GLU A 76 10.90 -7.98 17.15
CA GLU A 76 10.90 -7.85 18.62
C GLU A 76 11.34 -6.46 19.09
N GLU A 77 11.07 -6.14 20.33
CA GLU A 77 11.61 -4.92 20.95
C GLU A 77 13.09 -5.10 21.29
N VAL A 78 13.85 -4.05 21.07
CA VAL A 78 15.25 -3.98 21.53
C VAL A 78 15.29 -3.90 23.06
N SER A 79 16.17 -4.67 23.67
CA SER A 79 16.33 -4.69 25.14
C SER A 79 16.66 -3.29 25.69
N ALA A 80 16.26 -3.02 26.93
CA ALA A 80 16.57 -1.74 27.57
C ALA A 80 18.09 -1.47 27.65
N THR A 81 18.88 -2.52 27.86
CA THR A 81 20.35 -2.45 27.95
C THR A 81 20.96 -2.08 26.59
N ASP A 82 20.58 -2.78 25.52
CA ASP A 82 21.11 -2.53 24.18
C ASP A 82 20.69 -1.16 23.67
N ARG A 83 19.44 -0.79 23.91
CA ARG A 83 18.94 0.54 23.58
C ARG A 83 19.73 1.64 24.30
N GLN A 84 19.96 1.50 25.59
CA GLN A 84 20.70 2.51 26.35
C GLN A 84 22.16 2.62 25.89
N TRP A 85 22.78 1.49 25.57
CA TRP A 85 24.12 1.49 24.98
C TRP A 85 24.15 2.23 23.65
N LEU A 86 23.24 1.90 22.74
CA LEU A 86 23.19 2.51 21.42
C LEU A 86 22.87 4.01 21.48
N LEU A 87 21.95 4.42 22.35
CA LEU A 87 21.65 5.83 22.61
C LEU A 87 22.91 6.60 23.06
N THR A 88 23.73 6.00 23.92
CA THR A 88 24.97 6.61 24.39
C THR A 88 25.96 6.80 23.23
N GLN A 89 26.13 5.81 22.36
CA GLN A 89 27.00 5.90 21.20
C GLN A 89 26.53 7.01 20.24
N LEU A 90 25.26 6.97 19.84
CA LEU A 90 24.69 7.92 18.88
C LEU A 90 24.72 9.36 19.40
N ARG A 91 24.37 9.57 20.67
CA ARG A 91 24.45 10.91 21.30
C ARG A 91 25.88 11.42 21.37
N THR A 92 26.84 10.55 21.65
CA THR A 92 28.26 10.92 21.66
C THR A 92 28.72 11.38 20.29
N ILE A 93 28.43 10.62 19.23
CA ILE A 93 28.77 10.98 17.85
C ILE A 93 28.12 12.32 17.47
N GLN A 94 26.86 12.52 17.82
CA GLN A 94 26.11 13.73 17.45
C GLN A 94 26.61 14.96 18.24
N THR A 95 26.77 14.85 19.57
CA THR A 95 27.07 16.01 20.41
C THR A 95 28.56 16.34 20.46
N ARG A 96 29.43 15.35 20.57
CA ARG A 96 30.88 15.55 20.61
C ARG A 96 31.48 15.77 19.23
N ASP A 97 31.08 14.96 18.28
CA ASP A 97 31.72 14.91 16.96
C ASP A 97 30.94 15.69 15.89
N GLY A 98 29.70 16.09 16.19
CA GLY A 98 28.85 16.87 15.28
C GLY A 98 28.46 16.10 14.00
N ILE A 99 28.44 14.77 14.08
CA ILE A 99 28.06 13.90 12.95
C ILE A 99 26.58 13.49 13.11
N PRO A 100 25.70 13.73 12.13
CA PRO A 100 24.32 13.31 12.21
C PRO A 100 24.16 11.80 12.37
N ALA A 101 23.14 11.38 13.10
CA ALA A 101 22.83 9.97 13.31
C ALA A 101 21.56 9.55 12.56
N LEU A 102 21.62 8.40 11.88
CA LEU A 102 20.51 7.70 11.24
C LEU A 102 20.23 6.41 12.02
N VAL A 103 18.98 6.18 12.38
CA VAL A 103 18.57 4.95 13.05
C VAL A 103 17.67 4.14 12.13
N VAL A 104 18.07 2.90 11.87
CA VAL A 104 17.28 1.94 11.09
C VAL A 104 16.65 0.94 12.05
N ASP A 105 15.31 0.91 12.07
CA ASP A 105 14.53 -0.04 12.87
C ASP A 105 13.63 -0.90 11.97
N TYR A 106 13.28 -2.09 12.45
CA TYR A 106 12.57 -3.08 11.67
C TYR A 106 11.20 -3.42 12.27
N VAL A 107 10.15 -3.32 11.46
CA VAL A 107 8.79 -3.67 11.84
C VAL A 107 8.12 -4.51 10.73
N PRO A 108 7.05 -5.27 11.06
CA PRO A 108 6.30 -5.99 10.03
C PRO A 108 5.80 -5.04 8.92
N PRO A 109 5.96 -5.40 7.63
CA PRO A 109 5.66 -4.50 6.50
C PRO A 109 4.23 -4.00 6.46
N HIS A 110 3.27 -4.76 6.98
CA HIS A 110 1.85 -4.39 7.05
C HIS A 110 1.50 -3.49 8.25
N ASN A 111 2.42 -3.25 9.19
CA ASN A 111 2.12 -2.47 10.39
C ASN A 111 2.63 -1.03 10.29
N LYS A 112 2.02 -0.23 9.42
CA LYS A 112 2.38 1.19 9.23
C LYS A 112 2.18 2.04 10.49
N ALA A 113 1.20 1.71 11.33
CA ALA A 113 0.99 2.43 12.59
C ALA A 113 2.18 2.29 13.52
N LEU A 114 2.69 1.06 13.70
CA LEU A 114 3.88 0.79 14.48
C LEU A 114 5.13 1.44 13.87
N ALA A 115 5.25 1.44 12.53
CA ALA A 115 6.36 2.09 11.85
C ALA A 115 6.37 3.62 12.10
N ARG A 116 5.23 4.29 12.02
CA ARG A 116 5.08 5.72 12.34
C ARG A 116 5.42 6.02 13.80
N GLU A 117 4.87 5.24 14.73
CA GLU A 117 5.20 5.36 16.17
C GLU A 117 6.70 5.23 16.41
N THR A 118 7.33 4.19 15.85
CA THR A 118 8.76 3.94 16.00
C THR A 118 9.58 5.09 15.43
N ALA A 119 9.25 5.58 14.22
CA ALA A 119 9.91 6.73 13.61
C ALA A 119 9.76 8.02 14.45
N GLN A 120 8.59 8.25 15.05
CA GLN A 120 8.37 9.37 15.96
C GLN A 120 9.23 9.28 17.23
N ARG A 121 9.37 8.08 17.81
CA ARG A 121 10.23 7.85 18.98
C ARG A 121 11.70 8.13 18.66
N ILE A 122 12.19 7.63 17.52
CA ILE A 122 13.57 7.90 17.06
C ILE A 122 13.80 9.39 16.85
N ARG A 123 12.82 10.07 16.22
CA ARG A 123 12.91 11.53 16.01
C ARG A 123 12.92 12.32 17.32
N ALA A 124 12.16 11.88 18.33
CA ALA A 124 12.14 12.52 19.64
C ALA A 124 13.50 12.46 20.36
N GLU A 125 14.34 11.48 20.02
CA GLU A 125 15.74 11.41 20.50
C GLU A 125 16.69 12.35 19.74
N GLY A 126 16.20 13.02 18.68
CA GLY A 126 16.99 13.92 17.83
C GLY A 126 17.73 13.22 16.68
N PHE A 127 17.37 11.98 16.36
CA PHE A 127 17.98 11.21 15.28
C PHE A 127 17.09 11.20 14.03
N THR A 128 17.69 10.93 12.88
CA THR A 128 16.95 10.69 11.63
C THR A 128 16.42 9.24 11.63
N PRO A 129 15.12 9.01 11.57
CA PRO A 129 14.57 7.66 11.52
C PRO A 129 14.60 7.09 10.10
N TRP A 130 14.66 5.76 10.01
CA TRP A 130 14.31 4.97 8.86
C TRP A 130 13.74 3.63 9.31
N VAL A 131 12.41 3.51 9.32
CA VAL A 131 11.72 2.32 9.82
C VAL A 131 11.14 1.53 8.65
N THR A 132 11.64 0.30 8.46
CA THR A 132 11.33 -0.55 7.30
C THR A 132 11.10 -2.00 7.72
N ASP A 133 10.92 -2.92 6.77
CA ASP A 133 10.88 -4.37 7.03
C ASP A 133 12.29 -4.99 7.04
N SER A 134 12.41 -6.17 7.60
CA SER A 134 13.70 -6.88 7.77
C SER A 134 14.46 -7.16 6.47
N ASN A 135 13.76 -7.18 5.34
CA ASN A 135 14.37 -7.40 4.02
C ASN A 135 14.53 -6.10 3.22
N VAL A 136 14.15 -4.96 3.81
CA VAL A 136 14.20 -3.64 3.16
C VAL A 136 13.43 -3.62 1.83
N HIS A 137 12.33 -4.36 1.77
CA HIS A 137 11.46 -4.41 0.57
C HIS A 137 10.48 -3.23 0.53
N THR A 138 10.15 -2.67 1.70
CA THR A 138 9.25 -1.53 1.81
C THR A 138 10.04 -0.22 1.85
N VAL A 139 9.45 0.84 1.34
CA VAL A 139 10.01 2.19 1.53
C VAL A 139 9.84 2.56 3.00
N GLY A 140 10.96 2.80 3.67
CA GLY A 140 10.96 3.10 5.10
C GLY A 140 10.28 4.42 5.44
N ILE A 141 9.73 4.51 6.64
CA ILE A 141 9.24 5.77 7.20
C ILE A 141 10.42 6.51 7.82
N GLY A 142 10.77 7.61 7.19
CA GLY A 142 11.89 8.47 7.57
C GLY A 142 11.45 9.77 8.22
N ALA A 143 12.20 10.84 7.99
CA ALA A 143 11.84 12.20 8.38
C ALA A 143 10.52 12.66 7.73
N VAL A 144 10.23 12.17 6.53
CA VAL A 144 8.96 12.28 5.84
C VAL A 144 8.49 10.88 5.44
N GLU A 145 7.20 10.66 5.47
CA GLU A 145 6.59 9.44 4.93
C GLU A 145 6.29 9.68 3.44
N LEU A 146 6.77 8.77 2.60
CA LEU A 146 6.45 8.80 1.18
C LEU A 146 5.07 8.19 0.97
N VAL A 147 4.18 8.97 0.35
CA VAL A 147 2.86 8.49 -0.07
C VAL A 147 2.97 7.96 -1.49
N PRO A 148 2.63 6.69 -1.75
CA PRO A 148 2.61 6.16 -3.11
C PRO A 148 1.66 6.96 -4.00
N ARG A 149 2.06 7.21 -5.25
CA ARG A 149 1.24 7.94 -6.23
C ARG A 149 0.86 7.08 -7.43
N ARG A 150 0.93 5.76 -7.28
CA ARG A 150 0.52 4.82 -8.32
C ARG A 150 -0.73 4.07 -7.88
N ILE A 151 -1.62 3.83 -8.82
CA ILE A 151 -2.78 2.95 -8.66
C ILE A 151 -2.62 1.80 -9.64
N LEU A 152 -2.81 0.59 -9.15
CA LEU A 152 -2.86 -0.60 -10.01
C LEU A 152 -4.31 -0.90 -10.38
N VAL A 153 -4.62 -0.85 -11.66
CA VAL A 153 -5.94 -1.19 -12.20
C VAL A 153 -5.90 -2.57 -12.85
N ILE A 154 -6.72 -3.48 -12.33
CA ILE A 154 -6.91 -4.82 -12.91
C ILE A 154 -8.12 -4.77 -13.84
N TYR A 155 -7.94 -5.19 -15.08
CA TYR A 155 -8.99 -5.22 -16.10
C TYR A 155 -9.05 -6.57 -16.81
N ASN A 156 -10.15 -6.85 -17.50
CA ASN A 156 -10.30 -8.06 -18.32
C ASN A 156 -10.03 -7.72 -19.80
N GLY A 157 -8.95 -8.27 -20.34
CA GLY A 157 -8.55 -8.01 -21.73
C GLY A 157 -9.48 -8.64 -22.78
N GLU A 158 -10.40 -9.56 -22.38
CA GLU A 158 -11.41 -10.10 -23.29
C GLU A 158 -12.61 -9.14 -23.51
N GLU A 159 -12.77 -8.11 -22.65
CA GLU A 159 -13.90 -7.16 -22.75
C GLU A 159 -13.69 -6.08 -23.80
N SER A 160 -12.49 -5.95 -24.35
CA SER A 160 -12.17 -4.92 -25.35
C SER A 160 -10.99 -5.33 -26.23
N PRO A 161 -10.91 -4.85 -27.48
CA PRO A 161 -9.85 -5.23 -28.41
C PRO A 161 -8.46 -4.75 -27.99
N ALA A 162 -8.37 -3.72 -27.13
CA ALA A 162 -7.13 -3.18 -26.60
C ALA A 162 -7.41 -2.38 -25.33
N LEU A 163 -6.39 -2.17 -24.48
CA LEU A 163 -6.50 -1.46 -23.21
C LEU A 163 -7.18 -0.10 -23.32
N ASN A 164 -6.83 0.70 -24.32
CA ASN A 164 -7.39 2.04 -24.53
C ASN A 164 -8.88 2.07 -24.88
N TYR A 165 -9.46 0.93 -25.23
CA TYR A 165 -10.90 0.76 -25.43
C TYR A 165 -11.60 0.16 -24.22
N SER A 166 -10.86 -0.34 -23.23
CA SER A 166 -11.47 -0.90 -22.02
C SER A 166 -12.16 0.18 -21.19
N ASN A 167 -13.23 -0.19 -20.49
CA ASN A 167 -13.90 0.70 -19.55
C ASN A 167 -12.96 1.13 -18.42
N ALA A 168 -12.06 0.27 -18.00
CA ALA A 168 -11.02 0.59 -17.02
C ALA A 168 -10.16 1.80 -17.44
N HIS A 169 -9.71 1.84 -18.69
CA HIS A 169 -8.95 2.98 -19.21
C HIS A 169 -9.84 4.20 -19.44
N ARG A 170 -10.94 4.02 -20.17
CA ARG A 170 -11.81 5.13 -20.60
C ARG A 170 -12.42 5.92 -19.46
N TYR A 171 -12.74 5.25 -18.35
CA TYR A 171 -13.47 5.87 -17.24
C TYR A 171 -12.64 6.10 -15.99
N LEU A 172 -11.50 5.41 -15.78
CA LEU A 172 -10.67 5.61 -14.60
C LEU A 172 -9.43 6.45 -14.85
N GLN A 173 -8.84 6.39 -16.05
CA GLN A 173 -7.57 7.07 -16.33
C GLN A 173 -7.64 8.57 -16.02
N MET A 174 -8.64 9.27 -16.55
CA MET A 174 -8.74 10.72 -16.37
C MET A 174 -9.04 11.13 -14.91
N PRO A 175 -10.01 10.54 -14.21
CA PRO A 175 -10.25 10.85 -12.81
C PRO A 175 -9.00 10.61 -11.93
N LEU A 176 -8.32 9.51 -12.10
CA LEU A 176 -7.12 9.19 -11.32
C LEU A 176 -5.96 10.14 -11.62
N ASN A 177 -5.73 10.45 -12.89
CA ASN A 177 -4.70 11.44 -13.25
C ASN A 177 -5.03 12.83 -12.71
N HIS A 178 -6.31 13.24 -12.74
CA HIS A 178 -6.74 14.51 -12.15
C HIS A 178 -6.47 14.57 -10.63
N MET A 179 -6.65 13.47 -9.91
CA MET A 179 -6.28 13.34 -8.51
C MET A 179 -4.76 13.23 -8.28
N GLY A 180 -3.96 13.23 -9.33
CA GLY A 180 -2.51 13.20 -9.29
C GLY A 180 -1.90 11.80 -9.19
N TYR A 181 -2.67 10.75 -9.45
CA TYR A 181 -2.16 9.38 -9.52
C TYR A 181 -1.62 9.03 -10.91
N VAL A 182 -0.65 8.14 -10.93
CA VAL A 182 -0.17 7.45 -12.13
C VAL A 182 -0.80 6.07 -12.15
N VAL A 183 -1.38 5.67 -13.28
CA VAL A 183 -2.12 4.41 -13.41
C VAL A 183 -1.27 3.35 -14.10
N ASP A 184 -1.09 2.22 -13.42
CA ASP A 184 -0.56 0.99 -14.01
C ASP A 184 -1.71 0.02 -14.27
N TYR A 185 -1.67 -0.72 -15.38
CA TYR A 185 -2.70 -1.67 -15.75
C TYR A 185 -2.18 -3.10 -15.74
N ALA A 186 -2.96 -4.04 -15.23
CA ALA A 186 -2.70 -5.46 -15.31
C ALA A 186 -3.91 -6.20 -15.87
N ASN A 187 -3.67 -7.02 -16.89
CA ASN A 187 -4.71 -7.86 -17.47
C ASN A 187 -4.91 -9.09 -16.58
N VAL A 188 -6.15 -9.32 -16.13
CA VAL A 188 -6.48 -10.49 -15.29
C VAL A 188 -6.25 -11.84 -16.00
N LEU A 189 -6.14 -11.86 -17.31
CA LEU A 189 -5.86 -13.04 -18.09
C LEU A 189 -4.40 -13.49 -18.01
N GLU A 190 -3.50 -12.57 -17.69
CA GLU A 190 -2.09 -12.80 -17.46
C GLU A 190 -1.81 -13.08 -15.98
N PRO A 191 -0.64 -13.64 -15.63
CA PRO A 191 -0.24 -13.78 -14.23
C PRO A 191 -0.28 -12.43 -13.53
N LEU A 192 -1.04 -12.36 -12.44
CA LEU A 192 -1.11 -11.13 -11.65
C LEU A 192 0.25 -10.84 -11.01
N PRO A 193 0.66 -9.57 -10.95
CA PRO A 193 1.96 -9.23 -10.42
C PRO A 193 2.14 -9.77 -8.99
N ALA A 194 3.34 -10.27 -8.67
CA ALA A 194 3.70 -10.77 -7.35
C ALA A 194 4.56 -9.74 -6.60
N GLY A 195 4.60 -9.82 -5.27
CA GLY A 195 5.44 -8.99 -4.43
C GLY A 195 4.67 -8.19 -3.39
N ILE A 196 5.38 -7.32 -2.70
CA ILE A 196 4.82 -6.39 -1.72
C ILE A 196 4.42 -5.10 -2.45
N TYR A 197 3.19 -4.67 -2.21
CA TYR A 197 2.59 -3.55 -2.95
C TYR A 197 2.43 -2.28 -2.13
N GLN A 198 2.51 -2.41 -0.82
CA GLN A 198 2.12 -1.41 0.17
C GLN A 198 2.80 -0.05 0.00
N ASP A 199 4.06 -0.04 -0.46
CA ASP A 199 4.82 1.20 -0.69
C ASP A 199 4.95 1.56 -2.17
N ARG A 200 4.43 0.71 -3.05
CA ARG A 200 4.45 0.94 -4.50
C ARG A 200 3.17 1.55 -5.00
N TYR A 201 2.03 1.11 -4.46
CA TYR A 201 0.71 1.55 -4.86
C TYR A 201 -0.06 2.18 -3.70
N ALA A 202 -0.71 3.29 -3.95
CA ALA A 202 -1.65 3.91 -3.02
C ALA A 202 -2.92 3.07 -2.87
N GLY A 203 -3.30 2.34 -3.93
CA GLY A 203 -4.46 1.46 -3.93
C GLY A 203 -4.53 0.60 -5.18
N ILE A 204 -5.48 -0.31 -5.18
CA ILE A 204 -5.80 -1.22 -6.27
C ILE A 204 -7.25 -0.99 -6.69
N ILE A 205 -7.50 -0.98 -7.98
CA ILE A 205 -8.87 -0.94 -8.52
C ILE A 205 -9.06 -2.16 -9.40
N THR A 206 -10.18 -2.87 -9.25
CA THR A 206 -10.65 -3.79 -10.27
C THR A 206 -11.77 -3.14 -11.06
N TYR A 207 -11.75 -3.24 -12.37
CA TYR A 207 -12.86 -2.81 -13.21
C TYR A 207 -13.19 -3.89 -14.24
N PHE A 208 -14.30 -4.57 -14.01
CA PHE A 208 -14.83 -5.56 -14.89
C PHE A 208 -16.26 -5.17 -15.29
N SER A 209 -16.61 -5.37 -16.56
CA SER A 209 -17.99 -5.19 -17.05
C SER A 209 -18.80 -6.48 -16.94
N GLY A 210 -18.17 -7.57 -16.55
CA GLY A 210 -18.76 -8.88 -16.33
C GLY A 210 -17.80 -9.82 -15.61
N GLY A 211 -18.17 -11.10 -15.49
CA GLY A 211 -17.33 -12.09 -14.81
C GLY A 211 -16.03 -12.36 -15.58
N VAL A 212 -14.95 -12.64 -14.86
CA VAL A 212 -13.71 -13.13 -15.47
C VAL A 212 -13.78 -14.62 -15.77
N PRO A 213 -12.97 -15.13 -16.73
CA PRO A 213 -12.98 -16.56 -17.06
C PRO A 213 -12.72 -17.43 -15.83
N LYS A 214 -13.48 -18.53 -15.70
CA LYS A 214 -13.42 -19.44 -14.54
C LYS A 214 -12.00 -19.89 -14.17
N ARG A 215 -11.12 -20.06 -15.19
CA ARG A 215 -9.70 -20.43 -14.97
C ARG A 215 -8.91 -19.37 -14.15
N ARG A 216 -9.37 -18.13 -14.12
CA ARG A 216 -8.70 -17.00 -13.44
C ARG A 216 -9.36 -16.60 -12.13
N THR A 217 -10.61 -17.01 -11.87
CA THR A 217 -11.37 -16.55 -10.69
C THR A 217 -10.69 -16.93 -9.37
N ARG A 218 -10.13 -18.13 -9.29
CA ARG A 218 -9.43 -18.59 -8.08
C ARG A 218 -8.17 -17.77 -7.81
N GLU A 219 -7.37 -17.50 -8.84
CA GLU A 219 -6.14 -16.70 -8.72
C GLU A 219 -6.48 -15.27 -8.35
N LEU A 220 -7.45 -14.65 -9.02
CA LEU A 220 -7.92 -13.30 -8.69
C LEU A 220 -8.40 -13.22 -7.24
N SER A 221 -9.22 -14.18 -6.80
CA SER A 221 -9.71 -14.21 -5.42
C SER A 221 -8.58 -14.28 -4.40
N GLN A 222 -7.64 -15.22 -4.59
CA GLN A 222 -6.49 -15.38 -3.70
C GLN A 222 -5.57 -14.14 -3.71
N TRP A 223 -5.37 -13.57 -4.88
CA TRP A 223 -4.54 -12.38 -5.05
C TRP A 223 -5.15 -11.17 -4.33
N LEU A 224 -6.45 -10.91 -4.52
CA LEU A 224 -7.15 -9.81 -3.82
C LEU A 224 -7.15 -10.00 -2.29
N GLN A 225 -7.36 -11.22 -1.81
CA GLN A 225 -7.29 -11.52 -0.38
C GLN A 225 -5.89 -11.27 0.20
N ALA A 226 -4.83 -11.62 -0.55
CA ALA A 226 -3.46 -11.32 -0.15
C ALA A 226 -3.20 -9.80 -0.08
N ARG A 227 -3.68 -9.03 -1.07
CA ARG A 227 -3.56 -7.56 -1.05
C ARG A 227 -4.39 -6.95 0.09
N ARG A 228 -5.55 -7.50 0.39
CA ARG A 228 -6.34 -7.10 1.55
C ARG A 228 -5.58 -7.33 2.88
N ALA A 229 -4.87 -8.45 3.00
CA ALA A 229 -4.04 -8.74 4.17
C ALA A 229 -2.84 -7.80 4.31
N GLU A 230 -2.38 -7.19 3.23
CA GLU A 230 -1.37 -6.12 3.22
C GLU A 230 -1.96 -4.73 3.57
N GLU A 231 -3.26 -4.65 3.87
CA GLU A 231 -3.99 -3.41 4.18
C GLU A 231 -3.97 -2.36 3.06
N ILE A 232 -3.75 -2.78 1.80
CA ILE A 232 -3.84 -1.89 0.64
C ILE A 232 -5.31 -1.58 0.38
N PRO A 233 -5.68 -0.32 0.19
CA PRO A 233 -7.03 0.05 -0.23
C PRO A 233 -7.41 -0.61 -1.56
N ILE A 234 -8.63 -1.15 -1.64
CA ILE A 234 -9.14 -1.81 -2.85
C ILE A 234 -10.47 -1.16 -3.23
N ALA A 235 -10.59 -0.69 -4.46
CA ALA A 235 -11.85 -0.23 -5.03
C ALA A 235 -12.32 -1.23 -6.09
N ILE A 236 -13.52 -1.75 -5.96
CA ILE A 236 -14.14 -2.66 -6.94
C ILE A 236 -15.19 -1.88 -7.72
N VAL A 237 -15.02 -1.83 -9.03
CA VAL A 237 -15.90 -1.07 -9.94
C VAL A 237 -16.47 -2.02 -10.99
N GLY A 238 -17.76 -1.94 -11.21
CA GLY A 238 -18.47 -2.77 -12.18
C GLY A 238 -18.85 -4.12 -11.59
N ASP A 239 -18.22 -5.20 -12.04
CA ASP A 239 -18.42 -6.56 -11.53
C ASP A 239 -17.29 -6.98 -10.58
N PHE A 240 -17.54 -7.90 -9.66
CA PHE A 240 -16.49 -8.48 -8.82
C PHE A 240 -15.51 -9.36 -9.61
N GLY A 241 -15.89 -9.76 -10.83
CA GLY A 241 -15.14 -10.71 -11.65
C GLY A 241 -15.30 -12.16 -11.21
N LEU A 242 -15.91 -12.40 -10.07
CA LEU A 242 -16.15 -13.71 -9.45
C LEU A 242 -17.35 -13.63 -8.51
N LEU A 243 -17.89 -14.78 -8.14
CA LEU A 243 -18.95 -14.83 -7.14
C LEU A 243 -18.35 -14.80 -5.73
N PRO A 244 -18.62 -13.79 -4.90
CA PRO A 244 -18.15 -13.73 -3.52
C PRO A 244 -18.69 -14.93 -2.70
N ASP A 245 -17.78 -15.77 -2.24
CA ASP A 245 -18.05 -16.94 -1.43
C ASP A 245 -17.82 -16.68 0.08
N LYS A 246 -17.82 -17.74 0.89
CA LYS A 246 -17.60 -17.63 2.34
C LYS A 246 -16.21 -17.05 2.69
N SER A 247 -15.20 -17.23 1.83
CA SER A 247 -13.87 -16.66 2.08
C SER A 247 -13.87 -15.15 1.92
N TRP A 248 -14.68 -14.62 1.00
CA TRP A 248 -14.93 -13.20 0.87
C TRP A 248 -15.73 -12.62 2.03
N GLY A 249 -16.67 -13.40 2.59
CA GLY A 249 -17.39 -13.02 3.79
C GLY A 249 -16.46 -12.70 4.97
N SER A 250 -15.41 -13.46 5.14
CA SER A 250 -14.40 -13.22 6.19
C SER A 250 -13.38 -12.13 5.83
N SER A 251 -12.96 -12.04 4.58
CA SER A 251 -11.88 -11.12 4.13
C SER A 251 -12.40 -9.73 3.77
N PHE A 252 -13.54 -9.66 3.10
CA PHE A 252 -14.13 -8.43 2.56
C PHE A 252 -15.48 -8.06 3.18
N GLY A 253 -16.08 -8.96 3.96
CA GLY A 253 -17.43 -8.74 4.49
C GLY A 253 -18.52 -8.78 3.42
N LEU A 254 -18.27 -9.44 2.28
CA LEU A 254 -19.18 -9.55 1.15
C LEU A 254 -19.54 -11.00 0.89
N GLN A 255 -20.82 -11.27 0.67
CA GLN A 255 -21.31 -12.59 0.30
C GLN A 255 -22.36 -12.45 -0.78
N ALA A 256 -22.30 -13.28 -1.82
CA ALA A 256 -23.35 -13.32 -2.84
C ALA A 256 -24.70 -13.65 -2.20
N THR A 257 -25.75 -13.03 -2.71
CA THR A 257 -27.13 -13.34 -2.29
C THR A 257 -27.77 -14.36 -3.22
N ASP A 258 -28.55 -15.28 -2.66
CA ASP A 258 -29.40 -16.20 -3.41
C ASP A 258 -30.73 -15.55 -3.86
N ILE A 259 -30.93 -14.27 -3.53
CA ILE A 259 -32.14 -13.56 -3.83
C ILE A 259 -32.05 -13.01 -5.25
N ASN A 260 -32.95 -13.46 -6.14
CA ASN A 260 -33.13 -12.88 -7.47
C ASN A 260 -34.04 -11.66 -7.38
N PRO A 261 -33.55 -10.45 -7.68
CA PRO A 261 -34.40 -9.27 -7.70
C PRO A 261 -35.42 -9.33 -8.85
N THR A 262 -36.54 -8.64 -8.67
CA THR A 262 -37.57 -8.52 -9.70
C THR A 262 -37.37 -7.21 -10.47
N PRO A 263 -36.85 -7.22 -11.70
CA PRO A 263 -36.59 -6.01 -12.46
C PRO A 263 -37.89 -5.29 -12.89
N PRO A 264 -37.81 -4.01 -13.29
CA PRO A 264 -36.62 -3.17 -13.27
C PRO A 264 -36.22 -2.76 -11.86
N LEU A 265 -34.90 -2.65 -11.65
CA LEU A 265 -34.35 -2.16 -10.40
C LEU A 265 -34.30 -0.62 -10.43
N ARG A 266 -34.63 0.01 -9.31
CA ARG A 266 -34.47 1.46 -9.12
C ARG A 266 -33.21 1.73 -8.33
N LEU A 267 -32.37 2.61 -8.87
CA LEU A 267 -31.13 3.08 -8.24
C LEU A 267 -31.38 4.39 -7.52
N LYS A 268 -30.95 4.48 -6.26
CA LYS A 268 -30.98 5.68 -5.46
C LYS A 268 -29.61 5.95 -4.83
N ALA A 269 -29.03 7.12 -5.14
CA ALA A 269 -27.84 7.59 -4.40
C ALA A 269 -28.25 7.98 -2.97
N LEU A 270 -27.56 7.44 -1.99
CA LEU A 270 -27.86 7.63 -0.56
C LEU A 270 -27.12 8.80 0.07
N ARG A 271 -26.10 9.31 -0.58
CA ARG A 271 -25.27 10.39 -0.08
C ARG A 271 -25.35 11.62 -0.98
N PRO A 272 -25.45 12.82 -0.42
CA PRO A 272 -25.31 14.05 -1.21
C PRO A 272 -23.98 14.03 -1.99
N HIS A 273 -24.01 14.55 -3.19
CA HIS A 273 -22.84 14.68 -4.08
C HIS A 273 -22.20 13.37 -4.58
N ILE A 274 -22.79 12.21 -4.27
CA ILE A 274 -22.27 10.94 -4.79
C ILE A 274 -22.84 10.60 -6.18
N GLY A 275 -24.05 11.02 -6.49
CA GLY A 275 -24.69 10.78 -7.78
C GLY A 275 -24.76 12.03 -8.64
N PHE A 276 -24.60 11.87 -9.95
CA PHE A 276 -24.81 12.95 -10.93
C PHE A 276 -26.27 13.11 -11.32
N GLU A 277 -27.07 12.04 -11.18
CA GLU A 277 -28.46 12.04 -11.58
C GLU A 277 -29.39 12.35 -10.42
N ILE A 278 -30.34 13.23 -10.69
CA ILE A 278 -31.41 13.57 -9.74
C ILE A 278 -32.56 12.57 -9.85
N ALA A 279 -32.87 12.11 -11.06
CA ALA A 279 -33.93 11.13 -11.28
C ALA A 279 -33.44 9.71 -10.98
N PRO A 280 -34.29 8.86 -10.38
CA PRO A 280 -33.96 7.46 -10.20
C PRO A 280 -33.64 6.79 -11.53
N GLN A 281 -32.51 6.11 -11.59
CA GLN A 281 -32.14 5.29 -12.76
C GLN A 281 -32.77 3.91 -12.64
N THR A 282 -32.98 3.24 -13.76
CA THR A 282 -33.51 1.87 -13.79
C THR A 282 -32.50 0.95 -14.46
N ALA A 283 -32.41 -0.27 -13.92
CA ALA A 283 -31.60 -1.34 -14.49
C ALA A 283 -32.47 -2.59 -14.68
N ASP A 284 -32.27 -3.27 -15.78
CA ASP A 284 -33.10 -4.43 -16.13
C ASP A 284 -32.70 -5.69 -15.37
N LYS A 285 -31.43 -5.85 -15.01
CA LYS A 285 -30.89 -7.06 -14.41
C LYS A 285 -29.60 -6.79 -13.63
N ASP A 286 -29.43 -7.49 -12.52
CA ASP A 286 -28.13 -7.65 -11.87
C ASP A 286 -28.04 -9.03 -11.19
N ASP A 287 -27.05 -9.80 -11.59
CA ASP A 287 -26.76 -11.11 -11.04
C ASP A 287 -25.67 -11.05 -9.93
N SER A 288 -25.08 -9.87 -9.69
CA SER A 288 -23.90 -9.67 -8.82
C SER A 288 -24.24 -9.12 -7.45
N LEU A 289 -25.51 -9.14 -7.05
CA LEU A 289 -25.93 -8.59 -5.75
C LEU A 289 -25.25 -9.29 -4.57
N VAL A 290 -24.81 -8.50 -3.60
CA VAL A 290 -24.14 -8.98 -2.40
C VAL A 290 -24.85 -8.51 -1.13
N LEU A 291 -24.62 -9.27 -0.06
CA LEU A 291 -24.92 -8.86 1.32
C LEU A 291 -23.63 -8.44 1.98
N ILE A 292 -23.69 -7.36 2.75
CA ILE A 292 -22.58 -6.98 3.64
C ILE A 292 -22.76 -7.77 4.94
N VAL A 293 -21.76 -8.56 5.30
CA VAL A 293 -21.85 -9.53 6.40
C VAL A 293 -20.78 -9.31 7.47
N GLY A 294 -20.99 -9.93 8.64
CA GLY A 294 -20.04 -9.90 9.75
C GLY A 294 -19.85 -8.49 10.35
N PRO A 295 -18.67 -8.18 10.91
CA PRO A 295 -18.41 -6.89 11.54
C PRO A 295 -18.44 -5.73 10.55
N TYR A 296 -18.28 -5.98 9.26
CA TYR A 296 -18.32 -4.96 8.21
C TYR A 296 -19.72 -4.35 8.04
N ALA A 297 -20.79 -5.07 8.40
CA ALA A 297 -22.15 -4.56 8.29
C ALA A 297 -22.40 -3.27 9.10
N SER A 298 -21.70 -3.11 10.24
CA SER A 298 -21.78 -1.89 11.07
C SER A 298 -20.78 -0.80 10.68
N GLN A 299 -19.78 -1.12 9.86
CA GLN A 299 -18.70 -0.21 9.46
C GLN A 299 -18.85 0.29 8.03
N ALA A 300 -19.65 -0.39 7.22
CA ALA A 300 -19.91 0.00 5.85
C ALA A 300 -20.77 1.27 5.78
N GLU A 301 -20.47 2.10 4.79
CA GLU A 301 -21.29 3.27 4.46
C GLU A 301 -21.94 3.05 3.09
N PRO A 302 -23.21 2.63 3.02
CA PRO A 302 -23.91 2.46 1.76
C PRO A 302 -23.99 3.76 0.95
N LEU A 303 -23.72 3.66 -0.35
CA LEU A 303 -23.71 4.76 -1.31
C LEU A 303 -24.87 4.68 -2.28
N VAL A 304 -25.20 3.46 -2.67
CA VAL A 304 -26.22 3.18 -3.68
C VAL A 304 -27.18 2.13 -3.12
N GLU A 305 -28.43 2.49 -3.04
CA GLU A 305 -29.54 1.57 -2.75
C GLU A 305 -30.24 1.18 -4.05
N LEU A 306 -30.52 -0.08 -4.17
CA LEU A 306 -31.30 -0.65 -5.24
C LEU A 306 -32.63 -1.14 -4.67
N SER A 307 -33.73 -0.85 -5.34
CA SER A 307 -35.03 -1.40 -4.95
C SER A 307 -35.67 -2.11 -6.16
N ASP A 308 -36.22 -3.29 -5.91
CA ASP A 308 -36.95 -4.05 -6.92
C ASP A 308 -38.46 -3.72 -6.94
N GLN A 309 -39.20 -4.28 -7.89
CA GLN A 309 -40.64 -4.08 -7.98
C GLN A 309 -41.43 -4.63 -6.80
N LYS A 310 -40.84 -5.53 -6.00
CA LYS A 310 -41.46 -6.08 -4.77
C LYS A 310 -41.11 -5.24 -3.53
N GLY A 311 -40.41 -4.14 -3.69
CA GLY A 311 -39.98 -3.28 -2.59
C GLY A 311 -38.83 -3.83 -1.75
N ARG A 312 -38.10 -4.87 -2.23
CA ARG A 312 -36.89 -5.36 -1.59
C ARG A 312 -35.74 -4.43 -1.93
N THR A 313 -34.88 -4.19 -0.96
CA THR A 313 -33.72 -3.32 -1.14
C THR A 313 -32.41 -4.08 -1.08
N PHE A 314 -31.42 -3.62 -1.86
CA PHE A 314 -30.09 -4.21 -1.99
C PHE A 314 -29.05 -3.10 -2.01
N VAL A 315 -27.80 -3.44 -1.73
CA VAL A 315 -26.67 -2.49 -1.80
C VAL A 315 -25.98 -2.61 -3.17
N GLY A 316 -26.04 -1.54 -3.95
CA GLY A 316 -25.36 -1.45 -5.25
C GLY A 316 -23.96 -0.84 -5.14
N GLY A 317 -23.62 -0.25 -4.00
CA GLY A 317 -22.29 0.32 -3.73
C GLY A 317 -22.16 0.78 -2.31
N ALA A 318 -20.96 0.66 -1.75
CA ALA A 318 -20.63 1.10 -0.39
C ALA A 318 -19.15 1.45 -0.25
N TRP A 319 -18.83 2.37 0.63
CA TRP A 319 -17.50 2.46 1.22
C TRP A 319 -17.37 1.40 2.32
N MET A 320 -16.21 0.76 2.34
CA MET A 320 -15.87 -0.32 3.25
C MET A 320 -14.57 0.04 3.97
N PRO A 321 -14.26 -0.54 5.15
CA PRO A 321 -12.99 -0.28 5.83
C PRO A 321 -11.72 -0.60 5.01
N TRP A 322 -11.87 -1.35 3.93
CA TRP A 322 -10.81 -1.73 3.01
C TRP A 322 -10.80 -0.94 1.69
N GLY A 323 -11.69 0.03 1.50
CA GLY A 323 -11.89 0.80 0.29
C GLY A 323 -13.37 0.88 -0.08
N GLY A 324 -13.82 0.09 -1.04
CA GLY A 324 -15.24 0.07 -1.37
C GLY A 324 -15.57 -0.59 -2.70
N PHE A 325 -16.85 -0.59 -3.04
CA PHE A 325 -17.33 -1.13 -4.31
C PHE A 325 -18.51 -0.34 -4.86
N ILE A 326 -18.62 -0.31 -6.17
CA ILE A 326 -19.79 0.17 -6.91
C ILE A 326 -20.05 -0.82 -8.06
N LEU A 327 -21.22 -1.42 -8.08
CA LEU A 327 -21.58 -2.44 -9.06
C LEU A 327 -22.14 -1.82 -10.36
N ASP A 328 -21.81 -2.42 -11.49
CA ASP A 328 -22.44 -2.19 -12.75
C ASP A 328 -23.86 -2.84 -12.78
N PRO A 329 -24.87 -2.25 -13.41
CA PRO A 329 -24.88 -1.04 -14.24
C PRO A 329 -24.98 0.29 -13.47
N TYR A 330 -24.84 0.28 -12.17
CA TYR A 330 -25.07 1.45 -11.31
C TYR A 330 -23.95 2.49 -11.37
N VAL A 331 -22.81 2.12 -11.93
CA VAL A 331 -21.68 3.02 -12.16
C VAL A 331 -21.88 3.83 -13.42
N LEU A 332 -22.28 3.14 -14.49
CA LEU A 332 -22.43 3.71 -15.84
C LEU A 332 -23.83 3.45 -16.35
N THR A 333 -24.37 4.38 -17.09
CA THR A 333 -25.63 4.20 -17.83
C THR A 333 -25.56 4.78 -19.21
N GLU A 334 -26.31 4.20 -20.15
CA GLU A 334 -26.63 4.80 -21.45
C GLU A 334 -27.85 5.68 -21.30
N LEU A 335 -27.73 6.92 -21.73
CA LEU A 335 -28.86 7.82 -21.72
C LEU A 335 -29.80 7.48 -22.89
N PRO A 336 -31.12 7.44 -22.66
CA PRO A 336 -32.09 7.31 -23.76
C PRO A 336 -31.87 8.38 -24.82
N GLY A 337 -31.60 7.97 -26.06
CA GLY A 337 -31.35 8.86 -27.18
C GLY A 337 -29.97 9.52 -27.23
N ALA A 338 -29.05 9.12 -26.40
CA ALA A 338 -27.65 9.53 -26.48
C ALA A 338 -26.75 8.30 -26.69
N ASP A 339 -25.88 8.36 -27.70
CA ASP A 339 -24.94 7.31 -28.04
C ASP A 339 -23.70 7.31 -27.08
N GLN A 340 -23.89 7.73 -25.80
CA GLN A 340 -22.80 7.90 -24.88
C GLN A 340 -23.12 7.33 -23.49
N THR A 341 -22.26 6.45 -23.04
CA THR A 341 -22.21 5.99 -21.68
C THR A 341 -21.64 7.07 -20.76
N ARG A 342 -22.21 7.26 -19.59
CA ARG A 342 -21.71 8.20 -18.60
C ARG A 342 -21.75 7.63 -17.20
N TRP A 343 -21.03 8.25 -16.29
CA TRP A 343 -21.08 7.96 -14.86
C TRP A 343 -22.46 8.32 -14.28
N VAL A 344 -23.02 7.42 -13.51
CA VAL A 344 -24.19 7.67 -12.65
C VAL A 344 -23.73 8.15 -11.28
N ILE A 345 -22.63 7.57 -10.80
CA ILE A 345 -22.00 7.92 -9.53
C ILE A 345 -20.74 8.74 -9.79
N ASP A 346 -20.52 9.77 -8.97
CA ASP A 346 -19.32 10.60 -9.08
C ASP A 346 -18.04 9.78 -8.75
N PRO A 347 -17.17 9.53 -9.75
CA PRO A 347 -15.98 8.73 -9.55
C PRO A 347 -14.98 9.40 -8.61
N PHE A 348 -14.91 10.73 -8.59
CA PHE A 348 -13.99 11.45 -7.69
C PHE A 348 -14.40 11.27 -6.24
N ALA A 349 -15.68 11.50 -5.93
CA ALA A 349 -16.20 11.35 -4.58
C ALA A 349 -16.04 9.92 -4.07
N PHE A 350 -16.26 8.92 -4.92
CA PHE A 350 -16.07 7.52 -4.55
C PHE A 350 -14.60 7.19 -4.32
N LEU A 351 -13.74 7.46 -5.32
CA LEU A 351 -12.33 7.05 -5.30
C LEU A 351 -11.53 7.78 -4.23
N GLN A 352 -11.80 9.07 -3.97
CA GLN A 352 -11.13 9.85 -2.92
C GLN A 352 -11.21 9.24 -1.53
N LYS A 353 -12.31 8.54 -1.23
CA LYS A 353 -12.51 7.90 0.07
C LYS A 353 -12.18 6.40 0.04
N ALA A 354 -12.24 5.78 -1.14
CA ALA A 354 -11.96 4.35 -1.29
C ALA A 354 -10.45 4.05 -1.37
N LEU A 355 -9.64 5.04 -1.78
CA LEU A 355 -8.19 4.94 -1.94
C LEU A 355 -7.44 5.87 -0.98
#